data_1678f48cf55e9ac20ef3c52de23d6117
#
_entry.id   1678f48cf55e9ac20ef3c52de23d6117
#
_cell.length_a   1.000
_cell.length_b   1.000
_cell.length_c   1.000
_cell.angle_alpha   90.00
_cell.angle_beta   90.00
_cell.angle_gamma   90.00
#
_symmetry.space_group_name_H-M   'P 1'
#
loop_
_entity.id
_entity.type
_entity.pdbx_description
1 polymer ?
#
loop_
_entity_poly.entity_id
_entity_poly.type
_entity_poly.pdbx_seq_one_letter_code
_entity_poly.pdbx_strand_id
1 'polypeptide(L)'
;GASAQITIRGARSFDGNNTPLYVVDGMPIVSTPDFSTLQSVTGADYASRSIDINPDDIESVNVLEGQAASALYGIRASNGVILITTKRGAKGTEKPVITFSTDLSGQTLSRKFEHQTVYAQGNGFSEYNPTSSMTWGPKITELPNDAKYGGNVANSYTNNGANLHQGQYYNTKYAAAGLDGWTTPQTYDNVGDFFKTGFTQNSTFGIAQSKKDLSYAFSLSDTYQKGIIPSTGMTRTGGRGAVDWKVNDQWKTGFSANYSATKITSAPGANSGIVNVVYSAPAEYNLKGTPYN
;
A
#
# COMPACT_ATOMS: atom_id res chain seq x y z
N GLY A 1 -2.44 -0.70 -1.74
CA GLY A 1 -2.05 0.35 -2.66
C GLY A 1 -3.10 1.43 -2.76
N ALA A 2 -2.66 2.66 -2.74
CA ALA A 2 -3.53 3.83 -2.85
C ALA A 2 -3.99 4.07 -4.30
N SER A 3 -3.30 3.49 -5.30
CA SER A 3 -3.66 3.53 -6.70
C SER A 3 -4.29 2.20 -7.13
N ALA A 4 -5.60 2.16 -7.26
CA ALA A 4 -6.28 1.07 -7.91
C ALA A 4 -6.38 1.36 -9.41
N GLN A 5 -5.78 0.53 -10.25
CA GLN A 5 -5.98 0.59 -11.69
C GLN A 5 -7.16 -0.30 -12.07
N ILE A 6 -8.25 0.31 -12.46
CA ILE A 6 -9.40 -0.39 -13.02
C ILE A 6 -9.34 -0.25 -14.54
N THR A 7 -9.49 -1.35 -15.24
CA THR A 7 -9.60 -1.38 -16.70
C THR A 7 -10.94 -2.01 -17.10
N ILE A 8 -11.62 -1.40 -18.08
CA ILE A 8 -12.84 -1.95 -18.66
C ILE A 8 -12.46 -2.62 -19.98
N ARG A 9 -12.67 -3.96 -20.06
CA ARG A 9 -12.34 -4.79 -21.26
C ARG A 9 -10.86 -4.80 -21.66
N GLY A 10 -9.95 -4.66 -20.67
CA GLY A 10 -8.51 -4.76 -20.89
C GLY A 10 -7.84 -3.46 -21.36
N ALA A 11 -6.52 -3.53 -21.51
CA ALA A 11 -5.70 -2.40 -21.94
C ALA A 11 -5.88 -2.18 -23.46
N ARG A 12 -6.29 -0.98 -23.85
CA ARG A 12 -6.51 -0.60 -25.26
C ARG A 12 -5.74 0.64 -25.67
N SER A 13 -5.24 1.41 -24.71
CA SER A 13 -4.54 2.65 -24.97
C SER A 13 -3.09 2.39 -25.35
N PHE A 14 -2.62 3.09 -26.38
CA PHE A 14 -1.24 3.05 -26.83
C PHE A 14 -0.31 3.88 -25.92
N ASP A 15 -0.85 4.87 -25.23
CA ASP A 15 -0.11 5.75 -24.31
C ASP A 15 -0.06 5.21 -22.86
N GLY A 16 -0.60 4.00 -22.63
CA GLY A 16 -0.59 3.34 -21.35
C GLY A 16 -1.69 3.77 -20.37
N ASN A 17 -2.46 4.81 -20.68
CA ASN A 17 -3.58 5.23 -19.83
C ASN A 17 -4.87 4.47 -20.22
N ASN A 18 -5.22 3.48 -19.42
CA ASN A 18 -6.43 2.66 -19.62
C ASN A 18 -7.46 2.86 -18.50
N THR A 19 -7.33 3.92 -17.71
CA THR A 19 -8.26 4.20 -16.60
C THR A 19 -9.58 4.77 -17.12
N PRO A 20 -10.74 4.28 -16.64
CA PRO A 20 -12.04 4.83 -16.99
C PRO A 20 -12.24 6.22 -16.37
N LEU A 21 -13.11 7.01 -16.96
CA LEU A 21 -13.57 8.27 -16.38
C LEU A 21 -14.55 7.97 -15.24
N TYR A 22 -14.34 8.57 -14.08
CA TYR A 22 -15.30 8.51 -12.98
C TYR A 22 -16.23 9.72 -13.05
N VAL A 23 -17.52 9.46 -12.92
CA VAL A 23 -18.57 10.50 -12.91
C VAL A 23 -19.41 10.28 -11.65
N VAL A 24 -19.42 11.27 -10.76
CA VAL A 24 -20.18 11.24 -9.51
C VAL A 24 -21.32 12.23 -9.58
N ASP A 25 -22.56 11.77 -9.47
CA ASP A 25 -23.78 12.57 -9.56
C ASP A 25 -23.80 13.47 -10.82
N GLY A 26 -23.30 12.96 -11.95
CA GLY A 26 -23.22 13.68 -13.23
C GLY A 26 -21.95 14.54 -13.41
N MET A 27 -21.12 14.70 -12.39
CA MET A 27 -19.88 15.48 -12.47
C MET A 27 -18.66 14.58 -12.68
N PRO A 28 -17.88 14.77 -13.76
CA PRO A 28 -16.65 14.03 -13.97
C PRO A 28 -15.57 14.45 -12.96
N ILE A 29 -14.94 13.46 -12.34
CA ILE A 29 -13.80 13.67 -11.45
C ILE A 29 -12.51 13.16 -12.10
N VAL A 30 -11.41 13.85 -11.83
CA VAL A 30 -10.08 13.42 -12.30
C VAL A 30 -9.63 12.26 -11.42
N SER A 31 -9.54 11.07 -11.99
CA SER A 31 -9.12 9.86 -11.28
C SER A 31 -7.79 9.30 -11.81
N THR A 32 -7.18 9.96 -12.79
CA THR A 32 -5.87 9.57 -13.30
C THR A 32 -4.83 9.82 -12.21
N PRO A 33 -4.06 8.80 -11.80
CA PRO A 33 -2.88 9.02 -10.99
C PRO A 33 -1.94 9.97 -11.73
N ASP A 34 -1.27 10.84 -11.00
CA ASP A 34 -0.25 11.70 -11.61
C ASP A 34 0.99 10.86 -11.92
N PHE A 35 1.07 10.34 -13.16
CA PHE A 35 2.20 9.56 -13.66
C PHE A 35 3.35 10.44 -14.17
N SER A 36 3.41 11.70 -13.81
CA SER A 36 4.46 12.62 -14.26
C SER A 36 5.87 12.20 -13.83
N THR A 37 5.98 11.30 -12.89
CA THR A 37 7.24 10.68 -12.47
C THR A 37 7.30 9.22 -12.92
N LEU A 38 8.41 8.84 -13.53
CA LEU A 38 8.70 7.45 -13.89
C LEU A 38 8.67 6.58 -12.63
N GLN A 39 7.54 5.92 -12.38
CA GLN A 39 7.33 5.06 -11.20
C GLN A 39 8.41 3.98 -11.06
N SER A 40 9.00 3.54 -12.18
CA SER A 40 10.10 2.59 -12.19
C SER A 40 11.40 3.11 -11.57
N VAL A 41 11.59 4.42 -11.49
CA VAL A 41 12.82 5.04 -10.99
C VAL A 41 12.64 5.59 -9.59
N THR A 42 11.54 6.30 -9.31
CA THR A 42 11.31 6.96 -8.01
C THR A 42 10.53 6.10 -7.04
N GLY A 43 9.79 5.09 -7.53
CA GLY A 43 8.97 4.21 -6.70
C GLY A 43 7.82 4.92 -5.96
N ALA A 44 7.50 6.16 -6.32
CA ALA A 44 6.39 6.88 -5.73
C ALA A 44 5.07 6.47 -6.39
N ASP A 45 4.10 6.05 -5.59
CA ASP A 45 2.75 5.70 -6.01
C ASP A 45 1.77 6.74 -5.47
N TYR A 46 1.21 7.56 -6.38
CA TYR A 46 0.25 8.59 -6.02
C TYR A 46 -1.17 8.03 -6.08
N ALA A 47 -1.95 8.34 -5.06
CA ALA A 47 -3.33 7.87 -4.96
C ALA A 47 -4.23 8.45 -6.05
N SER A 48 -5.11 7.62 -6.59
CA SER A 48 -6.22 8.08 -7.42
C SER A 48 -7.29 8.77 -6.56
N ARG A 49 -7.90 9.86 -7.05
CA ARG A 49 -9.00 10.54 -6.34
C ARG A 49 -10.28 9.71 -6.19
N SER A 50 -10.37 8.58 -6.85
CA SER A 50 -11.45 7.61 -6.60
C SER A 50 -11.50 7.12 -5.15
N ILE A 51 -10.38 7.19 -4.42
CA ILE A 51 -10.31 6.84 -3.00
C ILE A 51 -11.07 7.83 -2.08
N ASP A 52 -11.34 9.05 -2.57
CA ASP A 52 -12.05 10.07 -1.80
C ASP A 52 -13.56 9.80 -1.69
N ILE A 53 -14.08 8.86 -2.48
CA ILE A 53 -15.50 8.48 -2.46
C ILE A 53 -15.73 7.47 -1.34
N ASN A 54 -16.65 7.79 -0.41
CA ASN A 54 -17.05 6.82 0.62
C ASN A 54 -18.01 5.79 0.01
N PRO A 55 -17.71 4.48 0.06
CA PRO A 55 -18.60 3.44 -0.44
C PRO A 55 -20.00 3.46 0.19
N ASP A 56 -20.10 3.83 1.47
CA ASP A 56 -21.39 3.87 2.19
C ASP A 56 -22.34 4.97 1.66
N ASP A 57 -21.81 5.99 0.99
CA ASP A 57 -22.61 7.04 0.36
C ASP A 57 -23.11 6.67 -1.05
N ILE A 58 -22.68 5.53 -1.59
CA ILE A 58 -23.05 5.10 -2.93
C ILE A 58 -24.44 4.45 -2.89
N GLU A 59 -25.33 4.90 -3.80
CA GLU A 59 -26.63 4.25 -4.07
C GLU A 59 -26.50 3.23 -5.19
N SER A 60 -25.81 3.58 -6.28
CA SER A 60 -25.60 2.68 -7.42
C SER A 60 -24.31 3.00 -8.18
N VAL A 61 -23.76 1.96 -8.80
CA VAL A 61 -22.62 2.07 -9.72
C VAL A 61 -23.03 1.46 -11.05
N ASN A 62 -22.90 2.24 -12.12
CA ASN A 62 -23.15 1.78 -13.48
C ASN A 62 -21.88 1.95 -14.32
N VAL A 63 -21.57 0.96 -15.13
CA VAL A 63 -20.42 0.99 -16.02
C VAL A 63 -20.90 1.23 -17.45
N LEU A 64 -20.49 2.34 -18.04
CA LEU A 64 -20.74 2.64 -19.45
C LEU A 64 -19.51 2.30 -20.26
N GLU A 65 -19.71 1.51 -21.31
CA GLU A 65 -18.60 0.97 -22.10
C GLU A 65 -18.48 1.67 -23.45
N GLY A 66 -17.22 1.85 -23.91
CA GLY A 66 -16.89 2.16 -25.27
C GLY A 66 -17.59 3.39 -25.86
N GLN A 67 -18.23 3.20 -27.02
CA GLN A 67 -18.82 4.30 -27.80
C GLN A 67 -19.97 5.02 -27.10
N ALA A 68 -20.80 4.29 -26.32
CA ALA A 68 -21.88 4.91 -25.57
C ALA A 68 -21.35 5.89 -24.51
N ALA A 69 -20.25 5.55 -23.86
CA ALA A 69 -19.57 6.43 -22.90
C ALA A 69 -19.01 7.68 -23.60
N SER A 70 -18.35 7.49 -24.74
CA SER A 70 -17.76 8.59 -25.51
C SER A 70 -18.81 9.54 -26.11
N ALA A 71 -20.00 9.04 -26.47
CA ALA A 71 -21.09 9.86 -26.95
C ALA A 71 -21.63 10.82 -25.88
N LEU A 72 -21.62 10.40 -24.60
CA LEU A 72 -22.12 11.22 -23.49
C LEU A 72 -21.05 12.15 -22.87
N TYR A 73 -19.80 11.65 -22.76
CA TYR A 73 -18.73 12.32 -22.01
C TYR A 73 -17.50 12.67 -22.85
N GLY A 74 -17.59 12.50 -24.18
CA GLY A 74 -16.53 12.86 -25.13
C GLY A 74 -15.34 11.91 -25.09
N ILE A 75 -14.22 12.33 -25.70
CA ILE A 75 -12.99 11.53 -25.86
C ILE A 75 -12.39 11.06 -24.54
N ARG A 76 -12.61 11.81 -23.45
CA ARG A 76 -12.14 11.44 -22.11
C ARG A 76 -12.74 10.13 -21.59
N ALA A 77 -13.85 9.71 -22.17
CA ALA A 77 -14.55 8.47 -21.83
C ALA A 77 -14.23 7.30 -22.77
N SER A 78 -13.18 7.42 -23.61
CA SER A 78 -12.79 6.37 -24.57
C SER A 78 -12.48 5.02 -23.90
N ASN A 79 -11.98 5.05 -22.66
CA ASN A 79 -11.70 3.85 -21.85
C ASN A 79 -12.92 3.39 -21.02
N GLY A 80 -14.09 3.99 -21.23
CA GLY A 80 -15.32 3.75 -20.49
C GLY A 80 -15.54 4.75 -19.35
N VAL A 81 -16.72 4.66 -18.73
CA VAL A 81 -17.13 5.53 -17.62
C VAL A 81 -17.66 4.67 -16.47
N ILE A 82 -17.25 4.99 -15.26
CA ILE A 82 -17.86 4.49 -14.02
C ILE A 82 -18.75 5.60 -13.49
N LEU A 83 -20.07 5.41 -13.64
CA LEU A 83 -21.08 6.35 -13.19
C LEU A 83 -21.51 5.97 -11.77
N ILE A 84 -21.23 6.83 -10.82
CA ILE A 84 -21.55 6.67 -9.41
C ILE A 84 -22.70 7.60 -9.07
N THR A 85 -23.81 7.03 -8.60
CA THR A 85 -24.93 7.78 -8.05
C THR A 85 -24.90 7.67 -6.54
N THR A 86 -24.95 8.79 -5.86
CA THR A 86 -24.90 8.85 -4.40
C THR A 86 -26.30 8.93 -3.80
N LYS A 87 -26.45 8.49 -2.54
CA LYS A 87 -27.73 8.49 -1.80
C LYS A 87 -28.27 9.92 -1.65
N ARG A 88 -29.54 10.15 -2.01
CA ARG A 88 -30.22 11.45 -1.97
C ARG A 88 -31.44 11.49 -1.06
N GLY A 89 -31.60 10.48 -0.19
CA GLY A 89 -32.73 10.36 0.74
C GLY A 89 -33.02 8.90 1.03
N ALA A 90 -33.86 8.64 2.02
CA ALA A 90 -34.31 7.29 2.35
C ALA A 90 -35.60 7.00 1.57
N LYS A 91 -35.50 6.22 0.50
CA LYS A 91 -36.64 5.87 -0.33
C LYS A 91 -37.69 5.07 0.48
N GLY A 92 -38.97 5.46 0.36
CA GLY A 92 -40.09 4.74 0.94
C GLY A 92 -40.37 4.99 2.42
N THR A 93 -39.66 5.93 3.07
CA THR A 93 -39.93 6.28 4.47
C THR A 93 -40.14 7.77 4.65
N GLU A 94 -41.26 8.15 5.31
CA GLU A 94 -41.51 9.54 5.72
C GLU A 94 -40.78 9.94 7.00
N LYS A 95 -40.25 8.96 7.74
CA LYS A 95 -39.49 9.19 8.97
C LYS A 95 -38.01 9.28 8.67
N PRO A 96 -37.23 10.08 9.42
CA PRO A 96 -35.76 10.09 9.32
C PRO A 96 -35.21 8.69 9.62
N VAL A 97 -34.29 8.24 8.77
CA VAL A 97 -33.52 7.01 8.99
C VAL A 97 -32.11 7.42 9.41
N ILE A 98 -31.75 7.00 10.61
CA ILE A 98 -30.39 7.20 11.13
C ILE A 98 -29.66 5.88 10.95
N THR A 99 -28.47 5.93 10.35
CA THR A 99 -27.60 4.78 10.12
C THR A 99 -26.26 5.01 10.78
N PHE A 100 -25.74 3.97 11.39
CA PHE A 100 -24.37 3.91 11.84
C PHE A 100 -23.78 2.58 11.37
N SER A 101 -22.69 2.63 10.63
CA SER A 101 -21.94 1.45 10.23
C SER A 101 -20.49 1.57 10.70
N THR A 102 -19.90 0.45 11.05
CA THR A 102 -18.46 0.34 11.29
C THR A 102 -17.96 -1.00 10.79
N ASP A 103 -16.96 -0.94 9.92
CA ASP A 103 -16.30 -2.11 9.35
C ASP A 103 -14.88 -2.18 9.89
N LEU A 104 -14.54 -3.34 10.44
CA LEU A 104 -13.21 -3.63 10.96
C LEU A 104 -12.60 -4.77 10.14
N SER A 105 -11.39 -4.59 9.63
CA SER A 105 -10.68 -5.65 8.92
C SER A 105 -9.23 -5.71 9.30
N GLY A 106 -8.69 -6.93 9.35
CA GLY A 106 -7.27 -7.23 9.53
C GLY A 106 -6.67 -7.74 8.23
N GLN A 107 -5.42 -7.38 7.98
CA GLN A 107 -4.67 -7.83 6.82
C GLN A 107 -3.32 -8.40 7.26
N THR A 108 -2.96 -9.56 6.73
CA THR A 108 -1.66 -10.19 6.97
C THR A 108 -1.02 -10.56 5.64
N LEU A 109 0.28 -10.75 5.64
CA LEU A 109 0.97 -11.28 4.48
C LEU A 109 0.49 -12.71 4.22
N SER A 110 -0.15 -12.95 3.08
CA SER A 110 -0.74 -14.26 2.76
C SER A 110 0.31 -15.27 2.27
N ARG A 111 1.36 -14.81 1.62
CA ARG A 111 2.46 -15.63 1.09
C ARG A 111 3.75 -14.84 1.07
N LYS A 112 4.84 -15.45 1.48
CA LYS A 112 6.20 -14.96 1.29
C LYS A 112 6.97 -15.93 0.41
N PHE A 113 7.96 -15.43 -0.32
CA PHE A 113 8.92 -16.28 -1.01
C PHE A 113 9.78 -17.00 0.02
N GLU A 114 10.08 -18.25 -0.22
CA GLU A 114 11.06 -18.99 0.57
C GLU A 114 12.45 -18.50 0.22
N HIS A 115 13.15 -17.98 1.22
CA HIS A 115 14.56 -17.62 1.10
C HIS A 115 15.44 -18.82 1.35
N GLN A 116 16.53 -18.93 0.61
CA GLN A 116 17.56 -19.90 0.96
C GLN A 116 18.21 -19.51 2.29
N THR A 117 18.48 -20.49 3.15
CA THR A 117 19.02 -20.30 4.50
C THR A 117 20.29 -21.11 4.73
N VAL A 118 20.89 -21.63 3.68
CA VAL A 118 22.07 -22.51 3.76
C VAL A 118 23.35 -21.74 3.49
N TYR A 119 23.35 -20.86 2.48
CA TYR A 119 24.55 -20.17 2.03
C TYR A 119 24.53 -18.70 2.45
N ALA A 120 25.69 -18.20 2.84
CA ALA A 120 25.92 -16.82 3.20
C ALA A 120 26.17 -15.94 1.97
N GLN A 121 26.28 -14.64 2.19
CA GLN A 121 26.67 -13.66 1.18
C GLN A 121 27.99 -14.02 0.54
N GLY A 122 28.07 -13.92 -0.78
CA GLY A 122 29.25 -14.26 -1.55
C GLY A 122 28.90 -14.88 -2.89
N ASN A 123 29.92 -15.39 -3.58
CA ASN A 123 29.78 -16.04 -4.88
C ASN A 123 30.68 -17.28 -4.94
N GLY A 124 30.29 -18.27 -5.75
CA GLY A 124 31.11 -19.45 -6.03
C GLY A 124 31.24 -20.45 -4.89
N PHE A 125 30.41 -20.39 -3.85
CA PHE A 125 30.35 -21.31 -2.70
C PHE A 125 31.65 -21.41 -1.87
N SER A 126 32.57 -20.50 -2.02
CA SER A 126 33.92 -20.61 -1.44
C SER A 126 34.28 -19.51 -0.46
N GLU A 127 33.94 -18.27 -0.73
CA GLU A 127 34.36 -17.13 0.08
C GLU A 127 33.16 -16.30 0.56
N TYR A 128 33.18 -15.94 1.83
CA TYR A 128 32.25 -14.96 2.37
C TYR A 128 32.62 -13.58 1.88
N ASN A 129 31.64 -12.88 1.31
CA ASN A 129 31.80 -11.50 0.87
C ASN A 129 30.61 -10.64 1.31
N PRO A 130 30.74 -9.88 2.42
CA PRO A 130 29.66 -9.07 2.97
C PRO A 130 29.22 -7.91 2.08
N THR A 131 29.92 -7.63 0.99
CA THR A 131 29.57 -6.59 0.02
C THR A 131 28.91 -7.14 -1.25
N SER A 132 28.83 -8.46 -1.39
CA SER A 132 28.19 -9.10 -2.54
C SER A 132 26.67 -8.88 -2.50
N SER A 133 26.06 -8.69 -3.66
CA SER A 133 24.60 -8.76 -3.83
C SER A 133 24.06 -10.19 -3.97
N MET A 134 24.97 -11.18 -4.05
CA MET A 134 24.63 -12.59 -4.20
C MET A 134 24.75 -13.33 -2.87
N THR A 135 23.91 -14.34 -2.68
CA THR A 135 23.86 -15.20 -1.50
C THR A 135 24.25 -16.64 -1.83
N TRP A 136 25.38 -16.79 -2.54
CA TRP A 136 25.96 -18.07 -2.96
C TRP A 136 27.43 -18.16 -2.51
N GLY A 137 27.72 -17.68 -1.31
CA GLY A 137 29.02 -17.83 -0.63
C GLY A 137 29.16 -19.20 0.04
N PRO A 138 29.97 -19.31 1.09
CA PRO A 138 30.13 -20.53 1.86
C PRO A 138 28.84 -20.85 2.64
N LYS A 139 28.73 -22.04 3.19
CA LYS A 139 27.61 -22.33 4.09
C LYS A 139 27.68 -21.45 5.33
N ILE A 140 26.55 -20.99 5.81
CA ILE A 140 26.46 -20.13 6.98
C ILE A 140 27.12 -20.79 8.19
N THR A 141 26.98 -22.09 8.36
CA THR A 141 27.59 -22.89 9.45
C THR A 141 29.12 -22.95 9.35
N GLU A 142 29.69 -22.69 8.19
CA GLU A 142 31.14 -22.72 7.94
C GLU A 142 31.82 -21.34 8.04
N LEU A 143 31.04 -20.26 8.22
CA LEU A 143 31.56 -18.90 8.36
C LEU A 143 32.66 -18.74 9.44
N PRO A 144 32.61 -19.43 10.59
CA PRO A 144 33.69 -19.36 11.56
C PRO A 144 35.03 -19.90 11.05
N ASN A 145 35.03 -20.69 9.99
CA ASN A 145 36.23 -21.24 9.35
C ASN A 145 36.77 -20.38 8.20
N ASP A 146 36.09 -19.28 7.87
CA ASP A 146 36.53 -18.37 6.82
C ASP A 146 37.87 -17.71 7.16
N ALA A 147 38.83 -17.77 6.24
CA ALA A 147 40.19 -17.32 6.45
C ALA A 147 40.31 -15.80 6.70
N LYS A 148 39.36 -15.03 6.24
CA LYS A 148 39.38 -13.56 6.35
C LYS A 148 38.49 -13.04 7.47
N TYR A 149 37.33 -13.68 7.67
CA TYR A 149 36.30 -13.20 8.58
C TYR A 149 35.99 -14.19 9.72
N GLY A 150 36.57 -15.38 9.70
CA GLY A 150 36.35 -16.41 10.71
C GLY A 150 37.24 -16.25 11.96
N GLY A 151 36.69 -16.62 13.11
CA GLY A 151 37.37 -16.58 14.38
C GLY A 151 38.19 -17.83 14.71
N ASN A 152 38.02 -18.93 13.98
CA ASN A 152 38.70 -20.20 14.25
C ASN A 152 40.03 -20.39 13.53
N VAL A 153 40.31 -19.59 12.53
CA VAL A 153 41.57 -19.68 11.78
C VAL A 153 42.60 -18.75 12.36
N ALA A 154 43.88 -19.06 12.14
CA ALA A 154 45.01 -18.24 12.56
C ALA A 154 45.09 -16.95 11.73
N ASN A 155 44.07 -16.13 11.86
CA ASN A 155 44.05 -14.80 11.28
C ASN A 155 44.36 -13.74 12.34
N SER A 156 44.27 -12.48 12.03
CA SER A 156 44.67 -11.37 12.88
C SER A 156 43.81 -11.14 14.14
N TYR A 157 42.81 -11.99 14.43
CA TYR A 157 41.87 -11.78 15.55
C TYR A 157 42.18 -12.65 16.77
N THR A 158 43.43 -12.96 17.01
CA THR A 158 43.92 -13.61 18.24
C THR A 158 44.49 -12.58 19.21
N ASN A 159 44.14 -12.74 20.49
CA ASN A 159 44.73 -11.95 21.54
C ASN A 159 45.57 -12.87 22.45
N ASN A 160 46.89 -12.57 22.56
CA ASN A 160 47.84 -13.40 23.36
C ASN A 160 47.80 -14.91 23.03
N GLY A 161 47.63 -15.26 21.78
CA GLY A 161 47.55 -16.64 21.33
C GLY A 161 46.25 -17.39 21.58
N ALA A 162 45.26 -16.74 22.19
CA ALA A 162 43.92 -17.28 22.36
C ALA A 162 42.98 -16.71 21.30
N ASN A 163 42.25 -17.59 20.62
CA ASN A 163 41.18 -17.13 19.73
C ASN A 163 39.92 -16.81 20.57
N LEU A 164 39.68 -15.52 20.79
CA LEU A 164 38.58 -15.02 21.58
C LEU A 164 37.21 -15.20 20.92
N HIS A 165 37.18 -15.45 19.60
CA HIS A 165 35.98 -15.49 18.77
C HIS A 165 35.74 -16.87 18.16
N GLN A 166 36.16 -17.90 18.86
CA GLN A 166 35.95 -19.29 18.40
C GLN A 166 34.46 -19.57 18.17
N GLY A 167 34.12 -20.09 16.99
CA GLY A 167 32.72 -20.37 16.62
C GLY A 167 31.94 -19.13 16.15
N GLN A 168 32.58 -17.97 16.06
CA GLN A 168 32.01 -16.73 15.52
C GLN A 168 32.67 -16.37 14.19
N TYR A 169 32.03 -15.46 13.47
CA TYR A 169 32.60 -14.79 12.30
C TYR A 169 32.41 -13.28 12.41
N TYR A 170 33.23 -12.53 11.67
CA TYR A 170 33.20 -11.07 11.70
C TYR A 170 32.32 -10.50 10.58
N ASN A 171 31.23 -9.86 10.96
CA ASN A 171 30.31 -9.19 10.03
C ASN A 171 30.65 -7.69 9.98
N THR A 172 31.26 -7.27 8.88
CA THR A 172 31.67 -5.88 8.68
C THR A 172 30.51 -4.88 8.66
N LYS A 173 29.31 -5.30 8.30
CA LYS A 173 28.12 -4.44 8.31
C LYS A 173 27.65 -4.13 9.73
N TYR A 174 27.74 -5.09 10.64
CA TYR A 174 27.43 -4.84 12.05
C TYR A 174 28.45 -3.85 12.64
N ALA A 175 29.71 -4.05 12.37
CA ALA A 175 30.75 -3.13 12.82
C ALA A 175 30.57 -1.71 12.23
N ALA A 176 30.23 -1.61 10.95
CA ALA A 176 29.94 -0.32 10.30
C ALA A 176 28.70 0.38 10.90
N ALA A 177 27.75 -0.39 11.43
CA ALA A 177 26.58 0.12 12.14
C ALA A 177 26.86 0.47 13.61
N GLY A 178 28.10 0.36 14.08
CA GLY A 178 28.48 0.63 15.47
C GLY A 178 28.10 -0.49 16.46
N LEU A 179 27.77 -1.68 15.94
CA LEU A 179 27.51 -2.88 16.73
C LEU A 179 28.76 -3.74 16.84
N ASP A 180 28.72 -4.74 17.74
CA ASP A 180 29.75 -5.76 17.75
C ASP A 180 29.74 -6.52 16.41
N GLY A 181 30.87 -6.50 15.70
CA GLY A 181 31.03 -7.22 14.44
C GLY A 181 31.08 -8.73 14.60
N TRP A 182 31.42 -9.26 15.79
CA TRP A 182 31.51 -10.69 16.02
C TRP A 182 30.14 -11.30 16.31
N THR A 183 29.77 -12.29 15.52
CA THR A 183 28.46 -12.94 15.63
C THR A 183 28.54 -14.44 15.37
N THR A 184 27.65 -15.21 15.98
CA THR A 184 27.50 -16.65 15.72
C THR A 184 26.73 -16.87 14.41
N PRO A 185 27.07 -17.93 13.65
CA PRO A 185 26.32 -18.29 12.45
C PRO A 185 24.86 -18.62 12.82
N GLN A 186 23.95 -17.86 12.27
CA GLN A 186 22.50 -18.09 12.43
C GLN A 186 21.74 -17.47 11.25
N THR A 187 20.50 -17.84 11.11
CA THR A 187 19.62 -17.35 10.06
C THR A 187 18.47 -16.55 10.65
N TYR A 188 18.01 -15.53 9.92
CA TYR A 188 16.95 -14.63 10.32
C TYR A 188 15.82 -14.64 9.30
N ASP A 189 14.59 -14.65 9.75
CA ASP A 189 13.41 -14.47 8.91
C ASP A 189 13.11 -12.99 8.72
N ASN A 190 13.98 -12.29 8.00
CA ASN A 190 13.87 -10.85 7.77
C ASN A 190 12.52 -10.45 7.17
N VAL A 191 11.96 -11.26 6.27
CA VAL A 191 10.67 -11.00 5.64
C VAL A 191 9.54 -11.16 6.65
N GLY A 192 9.52 -12.25 7.41
CA GLY A 192 8.49 -12.48 8.42
C GLY A 192 8.51 -11.43 9.54
N ASP A 193 9.70 -11.01 9.96
CA ASP A 193 9.88 -10.00 11.00
C ASP A 193 9.51 -8.58 10.55
N PHE A 194 9.66 -8.29 9.27
CA PHE A 194 9.39 -6.97 8.71
C PHE A 194 7.90 -6.67 8.61
N PHE A 195 7.13 -7.57 8.00
CA PHE A 195 5.71 -7.34 7.78
C PHE A 195 4.91 -7.43 9.09
N LYS A 196 3.96 -6.54 9.24
CA LYS A 196 3.08 -6.46 10.41
C LYS A 196 1.65 -6.78 10.01
N THR A 197 0.81 -7.03 10.98
CA THR A 197 -0.64 -7.06 10.75
C THR A 197 -1.14 -5.67 10.46
N GLY A 198 -1.73 -5.48 9.30
CA GLY A 198 -2.46 -4.27 8.94
C GLY A 198 -3.86 -4.29 9.57
N PHE A 199 -4.42 -3.12 9.77
CA PHE A 199 -5.75 -2.93 10.35
C PHE A 199 -6.46 -1.82 9.60
N THR A 200 -7.74 -2.02 9.30
CA THR A 200 -8.60 -0.99 8.72
C THR A 200 -9.87 -0.87 9.53
N GLN A 201 -10.22 0.36 9.88
CA GLN A 201 -11.49 0.74 10.46
C GLN A 201 -12.14 1.75 9.52
N ASN A 202 -13.38 1.51 9.16
CA ASN A 202 -14.21 2.46 8.43
C ASN A 202 -15.50 2.67 9.22
N SER A 203 -15.83 3.91 9.56
CA SER A 203 -17.01 4.25 10.34
C SER A 203 -17.79 5.32 9.60
N THR A 204 -19.11 5.13 9.47
CA THR A 204 -20.00 6.07 8.79
C THR A 204 -21.22 6.30 9.65
N PHE A 205 -21.56 7.57 9.86
CA PHE A 205 -22.83 8.01 10.45
C PHE A 205 -23.63 8.73 9.37
N GLY A 206 -24.90 8.37 9.24
CA GLY A 206 -25.79 8.94 8.25
C GLY A 206 -27.16 9.26 8.79
N ILE A 207 -27.81 10.29 8.24
CA ILE A 207 -29.21 10.58 8.42
C ILE A 207 -29.83 10.90 7.07
N ALA A 208 -30.93 10.26 6.74
CA ALA A 208 -31.63 10.46 5.48
C ALA A 208 -33.14 10.42 5.67
N GLN A 209 -33.86 11.22 4.89
CA GLN A 209 -35.32 11.24 4.87
C GLN A 209 -35.81 11.59 3.46
N SER A 210 -36.95 11.05 3.07
CA SER A 210 -37.64 11.44 1.87
C SER A 210 -39.13 11.65 2.17
N LYS A 211 -39.54 12.91 2.15
CA LYS A 211 -40.95 13.33 2.19
C LYS A 211 -41.44 13.66 0.79
N LYS A 212 -42.74 13.84 0.62
CA LYS A 212 -43.37 14.15 -0.67
C LYS A 212 -42.64 15.24 -1.47
N ASP A 213 -42.22 16.33 -0.82
CA ASP A 213 -41.66 17.49 -1.48
C ASP A 213 -40.18 17.78 -1.11
N LEU A 214 -39.65 17.06 -0.11
CA LEU A 214 -38.29 17.28 0.41
C LEU A 214 -37.60 15.94 0.68
N SER A 215 -36.44 15.74 0.09
CA SER A 215 -35.55 14.64 0.40
C SER A 215 -34.19 15.17 0.81
N TYR A 216 -33.58 14.58 1.84
CA TYR A 216 -32.23 14.92 2.24
C TYR A 216 -31.45 13.70 2.69
N ALA A 217 -30.14 13.77 2.53
CA ALA A 217 -29.20 12.81 3.07
C ALA A 217 -27.94 13.57 3.55
N PHE A 218 -27.50 13.28 4.77
CA PHE A 218 -26.24 13.75 5.32
C PHE A 218 -25.45 12.56 5.83
N SER A 219 -24.14 12.55 5.60
CA SER A 219 -23.24 11.54 6.13
C SER A 219 -21.94 12.14 6.59
N LEU A 220 -21.36 11.52 7.62
CA LEU A 220 -20.01 11.75 8.11
C LEU A 220 -19.27 10.42 8.10
N SER A 221 -18.06 10.39 7.61
CA SER A 221 -17.26 9.17 7.55
C SER A 221 -15.84 9.41 8.03
N ASP A 222 -15.30 8.38 8.68
CA ASP A 222 -13.91 8.33 9.08
C ASP A 222 -13.33 6.97 8.73
N THR A 223 -12.16 6.96 8.10
CA THR A 223 -11.43 5.76 7.75
C THR A 223 -10.01 5.87 8.30
N TYR A 224 -9.63 4.89 9.08
CA TYR A 224 -8.28 4.70 9.56
C TYR A 224 -7.73 3.38 9.02
N GLN A 225 -6.60 3.42 8.34
CA GLN A 225 -5.93 2.24 7.83
C GLN A 225 -4.46 2.24 8.22
N LYS A 226 -4.01 1.15 8.82
CA LYS A 226 -2.60 0.82 9.04
C LYS A 226 -2.20 -0.28 8.07
N GLY A 227 -1.17 -0.04 7.28
CA GLY A 227 -0.67 -1.01 6.30
C GLY A 227 0.11 -2.16 6.92
N ILE A 228 0.35 -3.21 6.14
CA ILE A 228 1.22 -4.34 6.53
C ILE A 228 2.71 -3.97 6.50
N ILE A 229 3.09 -2.95 5.74
CA ILE A 229 4.45 -2.39 5.75
C ILE A 229 4.52 -1.38 6.90
N PRO A 230 5.53 -1.45 7.78
CA PRO A 230 5.70 -0.51 8.89
C PRO A 230 5.63 0.95 8.44
N SER A 231 5.02 1.79 9.27
CA SER A 231 4.86 3.24 9.02
C SER A 231 4.06 3.62 7.77
N THR A 232 3.34 2.68 7.15
CA THR A 232 2.41 2.98 6.07
C THR A 232 0.96 2.98 6.55
N GLY A 233 0.14 3.81 5.92
CA GLY A 233 -1.27 3.88 6.28
C GLY A 233 -2.01 4.99 5.56
N MET A 234 -3.29 5.12 5.89
CA MET A 234 -4.19 6.13 5.35
C MET A 234 -5.15 6.59 6.44
N THR A 235 -5.44 7.87 6.45
CA THR A 235 -6.59 8.43 7.16
C THR A 235 -7.43 9.21 6.16
N ARG A 236 -8.74 9.04 6.25
CA ARG A 236 -9.69 9.79 5.44
C ARG A 236 -10.85 10.20 6.32
N THR A 237 -11.14 11.50 6.35
CA THR A 237 -12.33 12.04 6.99
C THR A 237 -13.17 12.72 5.93
N GLY A 238 -14.44 12.40 5.87
CA GLY A 238 -15.36 12.91 4.87
C GLY A 238 -16.69 13.34 5.46
N GLY A 239 -17.35 14.25 4.73
CA GLY A 239 -18.72 14.67 5.03
C GLY A 239 -19.45 14.97 3.73
N ARG A 240 -20.69 14.54 3.66
CA ARG A 240 -21.55 14.75 2.49
C ARG A 240 -22.93 15.23 2.93
N GLY A 241 -23.49 16.13 2.13
CA GLY A 241 -24.86 16.58 2.26
C GLY A 241 -25.53 16.63 0.88
N ALA A 242 -26.77 16.16 0.79
CA ALA A 242 -27.60 16.31 -0.37
C ALA A 242 -29.04 16.67 0.05
N VAL A 243 -29.64 17.60 -0.67
CA VAL A 243 -31.02 18.02 -0.45
C VAL A 243 -31.69 18.19 -1.80
N ASP A 244 -32.83 17.57 -2.01
CA ASP A 244 -33.69 17.72 -3.18
C ASP A 244 -35.04 18.25 -2.71
N TRP A 245 -35.49 19.33 -3.32
CA TRP A 245 -36.75 19.99 -2.98
C TRP A 245 -37.62 20.16 -4.24
N LYS A 246 -38.85 19.63 -4.17
CA LYS A 246 -39.89 19.84 -5.13
C LYS A 246 -40.69 21.09 -4.70
N VAL A 247 -40.38 22.22 -5.33
CA VAL A 247 -41.03 23.53 -5.02
C VAL A 247 -42.52 23.50 -5.40
N ASN A 248 -42.82 22.91 -6.59
CA ASN A 248 -44.12 22.62 -7.11
C ASN A 248 -44.06 21.54 -8.20
N ASP A 249 -45.16 21.26 -8.90
CA ASP A 249 -45.16 20.19 -9.93
C ASP A 249 -44.29 20.51 -11.16
N GLN A 250 -43.93 21.78 -11.38
CA GLN A 250 -43.11 22.24 -12.50
C GLN A 250 -41.65 22.44 -12.11
N TRP A 251 -41.37 22.72 -10.84
CA TRP A 251 -40.03 23.13 -10.39
C TRP A 251 -39.50 22.14 -9.31
N LYS A 252 -38.34 21.57 -9.64
CA LYS A 252 -37.53 20.80 -8.69
C LYS A 252 -36.13 21.43 -8.64
N THR A 253 -35.57 21.52 -7.45
CA THR A 253 -34.20 21.97 -7.23
C THR A 253 -33.47 21.02 -6.32
N GLY A 254 -32.17 20.86 -6.51
CA GLY A 254 -31.33 20.01 -5.67
C GLY A 254 -29.97 20.63 -5.48
N PHE A 255 -29.42 20.37 -4.31
CA PHE A 255 -28.07 20.77 -3.96
C PHE A 255 -27.34 19.56 -3.34
N SER A 256 -26.09 19.38 -3.70
CA SER A 256 -25.21 18.41 -3.03
C SER A 256 -23.82 18.99 -2.84
N ALA A 257 -23.23 18.69 -1.69
CA ALA A 257 -21.86 19.02 -1.35
C ALA A 257 -21.16 17.80 -0.80
N ASN A 258 -19.92 17.62 -1.18
CA ASN A 258 -19.05 16.56 -0.67
C ASN A 258 -17.71 17.16 -0.30
N TYR A 259 -17.23 16.80 0.89
CA TYR A 259 -15.89 17.14 1.39
C TYR A 259 -15.16 15.86 1.75
N SER A 260 -13.91 15.74 1.34
CA SER A 260 -13.04 14.64 1.74
C SER A 260 -11.62 15.16 1.96
N ALA A 261 -11.03 14.78 3.08
CA ALA A 261 -9.63 15.02 3.39
C ALA A 261 -8.94 13.67 3.59
N THR A 262 -8.01 13.34 2.70
CA THR A 262 -7.28 12.07 2.71
C THR A 262 -5.79 12.32 2.89
N LYS A 263 -5.20 11.65 3.88
CA LYS A 263 -3.75 11.63 4.11
C LYS A 263 -3.26 10.20 3.94
N ILE A 264 -2.29 10.00 3.05
CA ILE A 264 -1.68 8.71 2.77
C ILE A 264 -0.20 8.77 3.09
N THR A 265 0.30 7.75 3.79
CA THR A 265 1.71 7.53 4.00
C THR A 265 2.07 6.19 3.35
N SER A 266 2.87 6.24 2.30
CA SER A 266 3.31 5.06 1.54
C SER A 266 4.82 4.90 1.63
N ALA A 267 5.29 3.66 1.58
CA ALA A 267 6.71 3.38 1.41
C ALA A 267 7.10 3.53 -0.06
N PRO A 268 8.31 4.03 -0.36
CA PRO A 268 8.84 3.99 -1.72
C PRO A 268 8.83 2.56 -2.27
N GLY A 269 8.42 2.41 -3.51
CA GLY A 269 8.48 1.15 -4.26
C GLY A 269 9.78 1.03 -5.07
N ALA A 270 9.73 0.23 -6.15
CA ALA A 270 10.82 -0.04 -7.07
C ALA A 270 12.10 -0.58 -6.41
N ASN A 271 13.23 -0.52 -7.11
CA ASN A 271 14.49 -1.14 -6.68
C ASN A 271 15.10 -0.53 -5.41
N SER A 272 14.83 0.74 -5.13
CA SER A 272 15.29 1.44 -3.91
C SER A 272 14.30 1.33 -2.75
N GLY A 273 13.18 0.64 -2.96
CA GLY A 273 12.15 0.49 -1.94
C GLY A 273 12.57 -0.45 -0.80
N ILE A 274 12.12 -0.13 0.41
CA ILE A 274 12.45 -0.92 1.60
C ILE A 274 12.03 -2.40 1.47
N VAL A 275 10.95 -2.69 0.76
CA VAL A 275 10.49 -4.06 0.51
C VAL A 275 11.52 -4.84 -0.29
N ASN A 276 12.11 -4.23 -1.33
CA ASN A 276 13.16 -4.87 -2.11
C ASN A 276 14.40 -5.14 -1.26
N VAL A 277 14.79 -4.20 -0.40
CA VAL A 277 15.91 -4.39 0.55
C VAL A 277 15.66 -5.58 1.46
N VAL A 278 14.45 -5.70 1.99
CA VAL A 278 14.07 -6.81 2.89
C VAL A 278 14.11 -8.17 2.15
N TYR A 279 13.61 -8.21 0.92
CA TYR A 279 13.66 -9.44 0.11
C TYR A 279 15.04 -9.78 -0.43
N SER A 280 15.93 -8.78 -0.56
CA SER A 280 17.31 -8.99 -1.01
C SER A 280 18.29 -9.23 0.13
N ALA A 281 17.84 -9.11 1.39
CA ALA A 281 18.70 -9.29 2.54
C ALA A 281 19.16 -10.74 2.66
N PRO A 282 20.46 -10.97 2.90
CA PRO A 282 20.99 -12.31 3.13
C PRO A 282 20.45 -12.87 4.45
N ALA A 283 20.31 -14.20 4.51
CA ALA A 283 19.69 -14.86 5.64
C ALA A 283 20.51 -14.74 6.95
N GLU A 284 21.83 -14.62 6.86
CA GLU A 284 22.71 -14.48 8.01
C GLU A 284 22.77 -13.05 8.57
N TYR A 285 22.08 -12.10 7.97
CA TYR A 285 22.08 -10.71 8.39
C TYR A 285 20.77 -10.31 9.05
N ASN A 286 20.84 -9.83 10.30
CA ASN A 286 19.65 -9.40 11.05
C ASN A 286 19.30 -7.96 10.70
N LEU A 287 18.25 -7.76 9.91
CA LEU A 287 17.76 -6.40 9.60
C LEU A 287 17.08 -5.72 10.80
N LYS A 288 16.50 -6.48 11.73
CA LYS A 288 15.70 -5.92 12.82
C LYS A 288 16.52 -5.17 13.88
N GLY A 289 17.78 -5.51 14.06
CA GLY A 289 18.66 -4.89 15.06
C GLY A 289 19.70 -3.95 14.48
N THR A 290 19.73 -3.78 13.17
CA THR A 290 20.78 -3.04 12.50
C THR A 290 20.24 -1.70 12.00
N PRO A 291 20.85 -0.56 12.37
CA PRO A 291 20.47 0.73 11.82
C PRO A 291 20.64 0.72 10.29
N TYR A 292 19.65 1.21 9.58
CA TYR A 292 19.79 1.48 8.16
C TYR A 292 20.52 2.81 8.00
N ASN A 293 21.66 2.80 7.35
CA ASN A 293 22.35 4.00 6.87
C ASN A 293 22.05 4.19 5.39
#